data_ca5a02a1dc1eab3e6795b334282ec4c7
#
_entry.id   ca5a02a1dc1eab3e6795b334282ec4c7
#
_cell.length_a   1.000
_cell.length_b   1.000
_cell.length_c   1.000
_cell.angle_alpha   90.00
_cell.angle_beta   90.00
_cell.angle_gamma   90.00
#
_symmetry.space_group_name_H-M   'P 1'
#
loop_
_entity.id
_entity.type
_entity.pdbx_description
1 polymer ?
#
loop_
_entity_poly.entity_id
_entity_poly.type
_entity_poly.pdbx_seq_one_letter_code
_entity_poly.pdbx_strand_id
1 'polypeptide(L)'
;MAGGYDYGVPDGMSLDFGDFVEVPLGGRRIIGIVWDDPPDPDGVPESKLRQIEAVLPVPPLPDASRRFVERIAAYTLAPPGSVLRMAMSSPKSLEPPPVHTVYTAADPVPNTLRLTGARRRVMQVAQNSPALSASDLAREAGVTPGVIRG
;
A
#
# COMPACT_ATOMS: atom_id res chain seq x y z
N MET A 1 -19.58 -13.53 -17.72
CA MET A 1 -18.33 -14.31 -17.61
C MET A 1 -17.97 -14.43 -16.14
N ALA A 2 -17.81 -15.64 -15.65
CA ALA A 2 -17.60 -15.92 -14.23
C ALA A 2 -16.14 -16.25 -13.88
N GLY A 3 -15.24 -16.25 -14.85
CA GLY A 3 -13.82 -16.62 -14.69
C GLY A 3 -12.88 -15.42 -14.57
N GLY A 4 -11.61 -15.72 -14.30
CA GLY A 4 -10.51 -14.77 -14.35
C GLY A 4 -10.20 -14.31 -15.78
N TYR A 5 -9.22 -13.45 -15.92
CA TYR A 5 -8.66 -13.03 -17.20
C TYR A 5 -7.24 -13.60 -17.31
N ASP A 6 -6.92 -14.14 -18.47
CA ASP A 6 -5.58 -14.66 -18.75
C ASP A 6 -4.65 -13.53 -19.19
N TYR A 7 -3.45 -13.54 -18.66
CA TYR A 7 -2.36 -12.61 -18.99
C TYR A 7 -1.07 -13.36 -19.23
N GLY A 8 -0.25 -12.85 -20.13
CA GLY A 8 1.10 -13.34 -20.31
C GLY A 8 2.01 -12.87 -19.17
N VAL A 9 2.93 -13.73 -18.78
CA VAL A 9 3.97 -13.40 -17.80
C VAL A 9 5.23 -12.98 -18.55
N PRO A 10 5.75 -11.77 -18.36
CA PRO A 10 6.98 -11.31 -19.02
C PRO A 10 8.18 -12.19 -18.64
N ASP A 11 9.14 -12.31 -19.55
CA ASP A 11 10.39 -13.02 -19.27
C ASP A 11 11.11 -12.45 -18.05
N GLY A 12 11.53 -13.33 -17.15
CA GLY A 12 12.22 -12.96 -15.91
C GLY A 12 11.30 -12.52 -14.76
N MET A 13 9.97 -12.44 -14.96
CA MET A 13 9.01 -12.21 -13.89
C MET A 13 8.62 -13.54 -13.24
N SER A 14 8.76 -13.63 -11.92
CA SER A 14 8.25 -14.76 -11.12
C SER A 14 6.96 -14.36 -10.44
N LEU A 15 5.99 -15.27 -10.42
CA LEU A 15 4.68 -15.08 -9.82
C LEU A 15 4.31 -16.27 -8.97
N ASP A 16 3.73 -15.98 -7.82
CA ASP A 16 3.12 -16.97 -6.95
C ASP A 16 1.61 -16.73 -6.82
N PHE A 17 0.86 -17.76 -6.47
CA PHE A 17 -0.57 -17.62 -6.22
C PHE A 17 -0.85 -16.67 -5.04
N GLY A 18 -1.70 -15.70 -5.29
CA GLY A 18 -2.03 -14.65 -4.34
C GLY A 18 -1.27 -13.35 -4.57
N ASP A 19 -0.26 -13.32 -5.44
CA ASP A 19 0.46 -12.09 -5.75
C ASP A 19 -0.48 -11.03 -6.32
N PHE A 20 -0.26 -9.80 -5.88
CA PHE A 20 -0.94 -8.63 -6.42
C PHE A 20 -0.18 -8.12 -7.63
N VAL A 21 -0.88 -8.01 -8.76
CA VAL A 21 -0.28 -7.60 -10.03
C VAL A 21 -1.00 -6.41 -10.63
N GLU A 22 -0.27 -5.54 -11.31
CA GLU A 22 -0.83 -4.49 -12.14
C GLU A 22 -1.00 -5.00 -13.57
N VAL A 23 -2.22 -4.91 -14.09
CA VAL A 23 -2.59 -5.42 -15.41
C VAL A 23 -3.40 -4.42 -16.21
N PRO A 24 -3.23 -4.38 -17.55
CA PRO A 24 -4.03 -3.53 -18.42
C PRO A 24 -5.41 -4.14 -18.69
N LEU A 25 -6.49 -3.42 -18.40
CA LEU A 25 -7.85 -3.82 -18.74
C LEU A 25 -8.65 -2.65 -19.33
N GLY A 26 -9.09 -2.79 -20.59
CA GLY A 26 -9.93 -1.79 -21.25
C GLY A 26 -9.35 -0.37 -21.28
N GLY A 27 -8.04 -0.22 -21.47
CA GLY A 27 -7.34 1.09 -21.50
C GLY A 27 -7.04 1.68 -20.12
N ARG A 28 -7.31 0.95 -19.05
CA ARG A 28 -6.98 1.30 -17.66
C ARG A 28 -6.00 0.28 -17.10
N ARG A 29 -5.25 0.71 -16.10
CA ARG A 29 -4.50 -0.20 -15.23
C ARG A 29 -5.37 -0.55 -14.03
N ILE A 30 -5.40 -1.82 -13.72
CA ILE A 30 -6.11 -2.33 -12.54
C ILE A 30 -5.21 -3.26 -11.76
N ILE A 31 -5.49 -3.40 -10.48
CA ILE A 31 -4.83 -4.40 -9.65
C ILE A 31 -5.64 -5.69 -9.75
N GLY A 32 -4.94 -6.76 -10.10
CA GLY A 32 -5.43 -8.13 -10.09
C GLY A 32 -4.71 -8.94 -9.01
N ILE A 33 -5.18 -10.17 -8.82
CA ILE A 33 -4.53 -11.16 -7.96
C ILE A 33 -4.33 -12.41 -8.78
N VAL A 34 -3.13 -12.99 -8.70
CA VAL A 34 -2.80 -14.25 -9.34
C VAL A 34 -3.60 -15.36 -8.69
N TRP A 35 -4.40 -16.07 -9.50
CA TRP A 35 -5.30 -17.12 -9.05
C TRP A 35 -4.92 -18.48 -9.61
N ASP A 36 -5.21 -19.54 -8.85
CA ASP A 36 -4.99 -20.92 -9.25
C ASP A 36 -6.22 -21.42 -10.05
N ASP A 37 -6.41 -20.86 -11.22
CA ASP A 37 -7.45 -21.31 -12.14
C ASP A 37 -6.76 -21.90 -13.40
N PRO A 38 -7.14 -23.10 -13.85
CA PRO A 38 -6.55 -23.65 -15.07
C PRO A 38 -6.86 -22.72 -16.25
N PRO A 39 -5.90 -22.53 -17.17
CA PRO A 39 -6.13 -21.72 -18.34
C PRO A 39 -7.33 -22.26 -19.14
N ASP A 40 -8.16 -21.35 -19.64
CA ASP A 40 -9.27 -21.72 -20.51
C ASP A 40 -8.73 -22.30 -21.82
N PRO A 41 -8.98 -23.58 -22.13
CA PRO A 41 -8.48 -24.22 -23.36
C PRO A 41 -9.01 -23.53 -24.63
N ASP A 42 -10.18 -22.90 -24.57
CA ASP A 42 -10.79 -22.15 -25.67
C ASP A 42 -10.51 -20.62 -25.53
N GLY A 43 -9.59 -20.25 -24.64
CA GLY A 43 -9.24 -18.87 -24.30
C GLY A 43 -8.47 -18.12 -25.39
N VAL A 44 -7.96 -16.98 -25.03
CA VAL A 44 -7.19 -16.11 -25.92
C VAL A 44 -5.85 -16.76 -26.26
N PRO A 45 -5.47 -16.90 -27.55
CA PRO A 45 -4.15 -17.41 -27.92
C PRO A 45 -3.03 -16.64 -27.22
N GLU A 46 -1.98 -17.33 -26.79
CA GLU A 46 -0.85 -16.77 -26.04
C GLU A 46 -0.27 -15.52 -26.72
N SER A 47 -0.17 -15.53 -28.05
CA SER A 47 0.31 -14.40 -28.84
C SER A 47 -0.54 -13.12 -28.78
N LYS A 48 -1.76 -13.24 -28.23
CA LYS A 48 -2.71 -12.12 -28.06
C LYS A 48 -2.92 -11.74 -26.61
N LEU A 49 -2.33 -12.48 -25.68
CA LEU A 49 -2.39 -12.15 -24.26
C LEU A 49 -1.69 -10.81 -24.00
N ARG A 50 -2.35 -9.96 -23.23
CA ARG A 50 -1.69 -8.79 -22.68
C ARG A 50 -0.75 -9.22 -21.55
N GLN A 51 0.36 -8.52 -21.42
CA GLN A 51 1.35 -8.85 -20.40
C GLN A 51 0.99 -8.21 -19.05
N ILE A 52 1.37 -8.88 -17.97
CA ILE A 52 1.41 -8.30 -16.64
C ILE A 52 2.44 -7.17 -16.65
N GLU A 53 2.08 -6.01 -16.09
CA GLU A 53 2.96 -4.83 -16.09
C GLU A 53 3.89 -4.80 -14.88
N ALA A 54 3.39 -5.18 -13.71
CA ALA A 54 4.19 -5.21 -12.47
C ALA A 54 3.62 -6.16 -11.43
N VAL A 55 4.49 -6.63 -10.55
CA VAL A 55 4.11 -7.28 -9.27
C VAL A 55 4.22 -6.23 -8.17
N LEU A 56 3.19 -6.11 -7.35
CA LEU A 56 3.20 -5.16 -6.23
C LEU A 56 4.11 -5.69 -5.10
N PRO A 57 4.93 -4.83 -4.48
CA PRO A 57 5.81 -5.22 -3.39
C PRO A 57 5.06 -5.31 -2.05
N VAL A 58 4.02 -6.13 -2.02
CA VAL A 58 3.17 -6.37 -0.84
C VAL A 58 3.06 -7.87 -0.60
N PRO A 59 2.78 -8.31 0.63
CA PRO A 59 2.56 -9.73 0.89
C PRO A 59 1.42 -10.28 0.03
N PRO A 60 1.52 -11.51 -0.49
CA PRO A 60 0.47 -12.14 -1.27
C PRO A 60 -0.80 -12.35 -0.46
N LEU A 61 -1.95 -12.40 -1.13
CA LEU A 61 -3.21 -12.76 -0.50
C LEU A 61 -3.11 -14.18 0.06
N PRO A 62 -3.30 -14.37 1.40
CA PRO A 62 -3.17 -15.68 2.02
C PRO A 62 -4.12 -16.70 1.42
N ASP A 63 -3.69 -17.96 1.35
CA ASP A 63 -4.47 -19.09 0.84
C ASP A 63 -5.84 -19.22 1.53
N ALA A 64 -5.89 -19.03 2.85
CA ALA A 64 -7.14 -19.03 3.60
C ALA A 64 -8.14 -17.97 3.10
N SER A 65 -7.65 -16.79 2.70
CA SER A 65 -8.47 -15.72 2.15
C SER A 65 -8.94 -16.04 0.74
N ARG A 66 -8.09 -16.65 -0.10
CA ARG A 66 -8.47 -17.11 -1.43
C ARG A 66 -9.58 -18.16 -1.37
N ARG A 67 -9.42 -19.19 -0.55
CA ARG A 67 -10.44 -20.22 -0.30
C ARG A 67 -11.74 -19.65 0.25
N PHE A 68 -11.66 -18.63 1.11
CA PHE A 68 -12.84 -17.94 1.60
C PHE A 68 -13.59 -17.25 0.47
N VAL A 69 -12.91 -16.54 -0.43
CA VAL A 69 -13.51 -15.88 -1.60
C VAL A 69 -14.19 -16.92 -2.49
N GLU A 70 -13.51 -18.03 -2.78
CA GLU A 70 -14.06 -19.13 -3.61
C GLU A 70 -15.33 -19.71 -2.99
N ARG A 71 -15.29 -20.01 -1.69
CA ARG A 71 -16.46 -20.57 -0.98
C ARG A 71 -17.65 -19.62 -0.98
N ILE A 72 -17.43 -18.34 -0.76
CA ILE A 72 -18.51 -17.34 -0.82
C ILE A 72 -19.02 -17.17 -2.25
N ALA A 73 -18.14 -17.11 -3.23
CA ALA A 73 -18.53 -17.06 -4.65
C ALA A 73 -19.40 -18.25 -5.06
N ALA A 74 -18.98 -19.45 -4.69
CA ALA A 74 -19.75 -20.69 -4.96
C ALA A 74 -21.09 -20.68 -4.23
N TYR A 75 -21.13 -20.27 -2.95
CA TYR A 75 -22.38 -20.23 -2.16
C TYR A 75 -23.37 -19.19 -2.67
N THR A 76 -22.89 -18.02 -3.08
CA THR A 76 -23.74 -16.90 -3.56
C THR A 76 -23.99 -16.93 -5.06
N LEU A 77 -23.36 -17.83 -5.80
CA LEU A 77 -23.34 -17.88 -7.27
C LEU A 77 -22.83 -16.56 -7.89
N ALA A 78 -21.99 -15.83 -7.15
CA ALA A 78 -21.40 -14.57 -7.59
C ALA A 78 -20.03 -14.82 -8.25
N PRO A 79 -19.62 -13.98 -9.21
CA PRO A 79 -18.26 -14.06 -9.76
C PRO A 79 -17.21 -13.84 -8.66
N PRO A 80 -16.15 -14.67 -8.58
CA PRO A 80 -15.10 -14.55 -7.57
C PRO A 80 -14.50 -13.12 -7.47
N GLY A 81 -14.28 -12.45 -8.62
CA GLY A 81 -13.79 -11.08 -8.66
C GLY A 81 -14.71 -10.05 -7.99
N SER A 82 -16.02 -10.31 -7.95
CA SER A 82 -16.98 -9.44 -7.24
C SER A 82 -16.86 -9.62 -5.73
N VAL A 83 -16.72 -10.85 -5.26
CA VAL A 83 -16.50 -11.17 -3.84
C VAL A 83 -15.17 -10.63 -3.38
N LEU A 84 -14.12 -10.81 -4.17
CA LEU A 84 -12.79 -10.28 -3.91
C LEU A 84 -12.82 -8.75 -3.75
N ARG A 85 -13.51 -8.04 -4.64
CA ARG A 85 -13.68 -6.58 -4.57
C ARG A 85 -14.36 -6.13 -3.28
N MET A 86 -15.35 -6.88 -2.80
CA MET A 86 -16.01 -6.58 -1.52
C MET A 86 -15.06 -6.84 -0.34
N ALA A 87 -14.31 -7.94 -0.36
CA ALA A 87 -13.34 -8.27 0.68
C ALA A 87 -12.18 -7.27 0.73
N MET A 88 -11.79 -6.74 -0.42
CA MET A 88 -10.70 -5.76 -0.58
C MET A 88 -11.25 -4.37 -0.89
N SER A 89 -12.07 -3.83 0.00
CA SER A 89 -12.76 -2.56 -0.20
C SER A 89 -11.86 -1.32 -0.18
N SER A 90 -10.60 -1.45 0.28
CA SER A 90 -9.64 -0.34 0.34
C SER A 90 -8.41 -0.57 -0.54
N PRO A 91 -8.40 -0.05 -1.78
CA PRO A 91 -7.21 -0.12 -2.65
C PRO A 91 -5.96 0.50 -2.01
N LYS A 92 -6.13 1.51 -1.16
CA LYS A 92 -5.04 2.18 -0.43
C LYS A 92 -4.31 1.27 0.56
N SER A 93 -4.88 0.13 0.96
CA SER A 93 -4.18 -0.83 1.82
C SER A 93 -3.01 -1.53 1.12
N LEU A 94 -2.95 -1.46 -0.20
CA LEU A 94 -1.85 -1.97 -1.03
C LEU A 94 -0.77 -0.93 -1.31
N GLU A 95 -1.01 0.33 -0.92
CA GLU A 95 -0.01 1.39 -1.02
C GLU A 95 0.86 1.39 0.24
N PRO A 96 2.16 1.73 0.12
CA PRO A 96 2.98 1.93 1.30
C PRO A 96 2.36 3.03 2.18
N PRO A 97 2.46 2.91 3.52
CA PRO A 97 1.91 3.93 4.40
C PRO A 97 2.54 5.30 4.10
N PRO A 98 1.76 6.39 4.18
CA PRO A 98 2.29 7.72 3.92
C PRO A 98 3.44 8.03 4.89
N VAL A 99 4.54 8.52 4.35
CA VAL A 99 5.68 8.95 5.15
C VAL A 99 5.33 10.28 5.82
N HIS A 100 5.40 10.31 7.15
CA HIS A 100 5.22 11.53 7.92
C HIS A 100 6.56 11.99 8.48
N THR A 101 6.89 13.26 8.25
CA THR A 101 8.05 13.89 8.91
C THR A 101 7.69 14.18 10.36
N VAL A 102 8.44 13.61 11.28
CA VAL A 102 8.33 13.85 12.71
C VAL A 102 9.64 14.43 13.23
N TYR A 103 9.55 15.14 14.34
CA TYR A 103 10.67 15.83 14.95
C TYR A 103 10.88 15.29 16.37
N THR A 104 12.13 15.10 16.71
CA THR A 104 12.58 14.75 18.06
C THR A 104 13.80 15.60 18.43
N ALA A 105 14.09 15.73 19.69
CA ALA A 105 15.30 16.42 20.13
C ALA A 105 16.54 15.59 19.75
N ALA A 106 17.58 16.28 19.27
CA ALA A 106 18.88 15.64 19.10
C ALA A 106 19.50 15.37 20.48
N ASP A 107 20.18 14.24 20.62
CA ASP A 107 20.92 13.89 21.82
C ASP A 107 22.36 13.47 21.42
N PRO A 108 23.41 14.20 21.86
CA PRO A 108 23.35 15.45 22.67
C PRO A 108 22.92 16.69 21.85
N VAL A 109 22.30 17.65 22.52
CA VAL A 109 22.01 18.96 21.92
C VAL A 109 23.33 19.73 21.77
N PRO A 110 23.67 20.22 20.56
CA PRO A 110 24.91 20.98 20.35
C PRO A 110 24.93 22.26 21.17
N ASN A 111 25.97 22.46 21.97
CA ASN A 111 26.14 23.64 22.83
C ASN A 111 26.31 24.97 22.07
N THR A 112 26.55 24.93 20.77
CA THR A 112 26.75 26.07 19.89
C THR A 112 25.44 26.75 19.44
N LEU A 113 24.29 26.12 19.70
CA LEU A 113 22.98 26.61 19.24
C LEU A 113 22.51 27.79 20.13
N ARG A 114 22.40 28.97 19.53
CA ARG A 114 21.69 30.11 20.15
C ARG A 114 20.19 29.86 20.07
N LEU A 115 19.61 29.40 21.17
CA LEU A 115 18.17 29.14 21.27
C LEU A 115 17.45 30.42 21.73
N THR A 116 16.55 30.92 20.90
CA THR A 116 15.56 31.93 21.32
C THR A 116 14.59 31.33 22.33
N GLY A 117 13.84 32.15 23.06
CA GLY A 117 12.85 31.68 24.03
C GLY A 117 11.82 30.72 23.41
N ALA A 118 11.40 30.97 22.16
CA ALA A 118 10.49 30.07 21.41
C ALA A 118 11.16 28.74 21.10
N ARG A 119 12.38 28.73 20.58
CA ARG A 119 13.13 27.51 20.28
C ARG A 119 13.45 26.68 21.53
N ARG A 120 13.67 27.36 22.68
CA ARG A 120 13.90 26.68 23.96
C ARG A 120 12.66 25.90 24.40
N ARG A 121 11.44 26.47 24.27
CA ARG A 121 10.18 25.76 24.55
C ARG A 121 10.00 24.57 23.65
N VAL A 122 10.27 24.71 22.33
CA VAL A 122 10.23 23.59 21.37
C VAL A 122 11.16 22.45 21.78
N MET A 123 12.41 22.77 22.13
CA MET A 123 13.38 21.76 22.59
C MET A 123 12.93 21.07 23.88
N GLN A 124 12.37 21.82 24.82
CA GLN A 124 11.86 21.22 26.06
C GLN A 124 10.71 20.26 25.82
N VAL A 125 9.78 20.58 24.93
CA VAL A 125 8.71 19.68 24.54
C VAL A 125 9.28 18.45 23.81
N ALA A 126 10.15 18.66 22.83
CA ALA A 126 10.74 17.56 22.04
C ALA A 126 11.59 16.59 22.86
N GLN A 127 12.18 17.04 23.99
CA GLN A 127 12.93 16.17 24.91
C GLN A 127 12.03 15.31 25.81
N ASN A 128 10.81 15.79 26.09
CA ASN A 128 9.90 15.15 27.04
C ASN A 128 8.71 14.45 26.37
N SER A 129 8.63 14.51 25.04
CA SER A 129 7.55 13.89 24.26
C SER A 129 8.11 12.89 23.24
N PRO A 130 7.32 11.90 22.82
CA PRO A 130 7.67 11.10 21.66
C PRO A 130 7.79 11.99 20.41
N ALA A 131 8.31 11.42 19.32
CA ALA A 131 8.43 12.13 18.04
C ALA A 131 7.07 12.68 17.57
N LEU A 132 6.97 13.99 17.37
CA LEU A 132 5.75 14.70 17.02
C LEU A 132 5.82 15.31 15.62
N SER A 133 4.66 15.50 14.96
CA SER A 133 4.60 16.30 13.74
C SER A 133 4.95 17.77 14.03
N ALA A 134 5.38 18.53 12.99
CA ALA A 134 5.66 19.96 13.18
C ALA A 134 4.47 20.76 13.73
N SER A 135 3.25 20.38 13.35
CA SER A 135 2.01 21.02 13.83
C SER A 135 1.73 20.72 15.30
N ASP A 136 1.91 19.47 15.71
CA ASP A 136 1.65 19.04 17.08
C ASP A 136 2.72 19.60 18.02
N LEU A 137 3.99 19.53 17.62
CA LEU A 137 5.10 20.10 18.37
C LEU A 137 4.95 21.63 18.54
N ALA A 138 4.49 22.33 17.49
CA ALA A 138 4.22 23.76 17.55
C ALA A 138 3.07 24.08 18.51
N ARG A 139 1.99 23.31 18.46
CA ARG A 139 0.83 23.45 19.35
C ARG A 139 1.25 23.26 20.82
N GLU A 140 1.98 22.21 21.12
CA GLU A 140 2.43 21.92 22.49
C GLU A 140 3.44 22.93 23.02
N ALA A 141 4.34 23.41 22.16
CA ALA A 141 5.33 24.42 22.55
C ALA A 141 4.77 25.87 22.57
N GLY A 142 3.52 26.07 22.14
CA GLY A 142 2.90 27.40 22.04
C GLY A 142 3.63 28.33 21.07
N VAL A 143 4.00 27.79 19.88
CA VAL A 143 4.72 28.54 18.83
C VAL A 143 4.07 28.28 17.45
N THR A 144 4.49 29.02 16.45
CA THR A 144 4.08 28.76 15.07
C THR A 144 4.93 27.63 14.45
N PRO A 145 4.39 26.82 13.51
CA PRO A 145 5.16 25.77 12.84
C PRO A 145 6.42 26.26 12.11
N GLY A 146 6.49 27.54 11.74
CA GLY A 146 7.66 28.17 11.15
C GLY A 146 8.89 28.19 12.08
N VAL A 147 8.68 28.20 13.39
CA VAL A 147 9.77 28.16 14.38
C VAL A 147 10.48 26.80 14.40
N ILE A 148 9.78 25.74 14.00
CA ILE A 148 10.32 24.37 13.97
C ILE A 148 11.12 24.12 12.71
N ARG A 149 10.70 24.70 11.58
CA ARG A 149 11.30 24.48 10.27
C ARG A 149 12.50 25.38 9.96
N GLY A 150 12.71 26.48 10.72
CA GLY A 150 13.80 27.45 10.59
C GLY A 150 14.83 27.32 11.69
#